data_f892af751761dfdc9d9ffd23fdcde153
#
_entry.id   f892af751761dfdc9d9ffd23fdcde153
#
_cell.length_a   1.000
_cell.length_b   1.000
_cell.length_c   1.000
_cell.angle_alpha   90.00
_cell.angle_beta   90.00
_cell.angle_gamma   90.00
#
_symmetry.space_group_name_H-M   'P 1'
#
loop_
_entity.id
_entity.type
_entity.pdbx_description
1 polymer ?
#
loop_
_entity_poly.entity_id
_entity_poly.type
_entity_poly.pdbx_seq_one_letter_code
_entity_poly.pdbx_strand_id
1 'polypeptide(L)'
;IDSSMLESSIRQLLEDRLLNCEKIEDASGIEQELVYRPRFYKAERRVAENIFRILNSEAYTNFEGEFSLIEEQERKVGLKLDPVQKEAVEAALQHKVLIITGGPGTGKTTIVRFMLGLMRPRIPSIGLAAPTGRAAKRITETTGAAASTIHRLLEASNMGFQRDRENPLDQELLILDETSMIDTTLMDYFLEAVPSASRLILVGDVDQLPSVGAGAVLLDLIESGTIPVVRLDHIFRQAADSFITVNAHKVRRGEVPDFSRLIQKDNAEKELLDFYFIKESNPEKIVEKILLMSTERIPQRFELDPIMDFQVLTPMHRGVTGSLHLNRKLQEKMNPAGISLEHREQLFRIGDKVMQQQNDYEKQVFNGDLGRIVNCDPKTKELHVQFEQEI
;
A
#
# COMPACT_ATOMS: atom_id res chain seq x y z
N ILE A 1 5.22 -14.50 31.41
CA ILE A 1 4.61 -13.44 32.27
C ILE A 1 3.33 -14.06 32.80
N ASP A 2 3.15 -14.00 34.14
CA ASP A 2 1.96 -14.50 34.79
C ASP A 2 0.76 -13.59 34.43
N SER A 3 -0.37 -14.16 34.03
CA SER A 3 -1.58 -13.43 33.63
C SER A 3 -2.06 -12.47 34.74
N SER A 4 -1.93 -12.90 36.00
CA SER A 4 -2.33 -12.08 37.17
C SER A 4 -1.46 -10.83 37.34
N MET A 5 -0.17 -10.91 37.07
CA MET A 5 0.74 -9.75 37.06
C MET A 5 0.41 -8.78 35.92
N LEU A 6 0.07 -9.31 34.74
CA LEU A 6 -0.31 -8.49 33.61
C LEU A 6 -1.59 -7.69 33.89
N GLU A 7 -2.62 -8.37 34.39
CA GLU A 7 -3.90 -7.73 34.77
C GLU A 7 -3.71 -6.67 35.84
N SER A 8 -2.91 -6.95 36.88
CA SER A 8 -2.64 -5.98 37.97
C SER A 8 -1.93 -4.75 37.42
N SER A 9 -0.94 -4.95 36.51
CA SER A 9 -0.21 -3.85 35.88
C SER A 9 -1.11 -2.99 34.99
N ILE A 10 -2.00 -3.62 34.20
CA ILE A 10 -2.97 -2.90 33.37
C ILE A 10 -3.90 -2.06 34.23
N ARG A 11 -4.46 -2.61 35.34
CA ARG A 11 -5.33 -1.85 36.25
C ARG A 11 -4.62 -0.64 36.83
N GLN A 12 -3.39 -0.80 37.31
CA GLN A 12 -2.61 0.33 37.83
C GLN A 12 -2.38 1.41 36.74
N LEU A 13 -2.04 1.02 35.50
CA LEU A 13 -1.84 1.97 34.40
C LEU A 13 -3.15 2.69 34.00
N LEU A 14 -4.30 2.04 34.17
CA LEU A 14 -5.62 2.68 33.99
C LEU A 14 -5.92 3.68 35.11
N GLU A 15 -5.64 3.33 36.37
CA GLU A 15 -5.80 4.23 37.54
C GLU A 15 -4.89 5.46 37.38
N ASP A 16 -3.65 5.27 36.92
CA ASP A 16 -2.69 6.34 36.64
C ASP A 16 -3.01 7.14 35.36
N ARG A 17 -4.08 6.82 34.63
CA ARG A 17 -4.50 7.43 33.36
C ARG A 17 -3.45 7.35 32.25
N LEU A 18 -2.58 6.36 32.33
CA LEU A 18 -1.58 6.06 31.29
C LEU A 18 -2.15 5.18 30.17
N LEU A 19 -3.30 4.57 30.42
CA LEU A 19 -4.10 3.82 29.44
C LEU A 19 -5.55 4.33 29.46
N ASN A 20 -6.27 4.10 28.36
CA ASN A 20 -7.72 4.27 28.28
C ASN A 20 -8.37 2.89 28.16
N CYS A 21 -9.55 2.73 28.76
CA CYS A 21 -10.38 1.54 28.61
C CYS A 21 -11.72 1.92 28.01
N GLU A 22 -12.18 1.13 27.06
CA GLU A 22 -13.51 1.21 26.47
C GLU A 22 -14.17 -0.16 26.54
N LYS A 23 -15.45 -0.18 26.89
CA LYS A 23 -16.26 -1.39 26.89
C LYS A 23 -17.07 -1.43 25.60
N ILE A 24 -16.89 -2.48 24.84
CA ILE A 24 -17.66 -2.73 23.63
C ILE A 24 -18.41 -4.05 23.77
N GLU A 25 -19.57 -4.13 23.14
CA GLU A 25 -20.34 -5.36 23.02
C GLU A 25 -20.05 -5.96 21.65
N ASP A 26 -19.57 -7.20 21.60
CA ASP A 26 -19.32 -7.88 20.36
C ASP A 26 -20.64 -8.35 19.70
N ALA A 27 -20.53 -8.86 18.46
CA ALA A 27 -21.69 -9.34 17.68
C ALA A 27 -22.48 -10.47 18.38
N SER A 28 -21.91 -11.08 19.43
CA SER A 28 -22.54 -12.15 20.24
C SER A 28 -23.18 -11.60 21.51
N GLY A 29 -23.12 -10.28 21.75
CA GLY A 29 -23.63 -9.64 22.97
C GLY A 29 -22.70 -9.79 24.18
N ILE A 30 -21.44 -10.14 23.97
CA ILE A 30 -20.45 -10.28 25.04
C ILE A 30 -19.72 -8.96 25.21
N GLU A 31 -19.76 -8.40 26.45
CA GLU A 31 -19.00 -7.20 26.77
C GLU A 31 -17.49 -7.52 26.80
N GLN A 32 -16.71 -6.76 26.03
CA GLN A 32 -15.26 -6.84 25.99
C GLN A 32 -14.66 -5.51 26.45
N GLU A 33 -13.60 -5.57 27.25
CA GLU A 33 -12.83 -4.40 27.66
C GLU A 33 -11.62 -4.23 26.73
N LEU A 34 -11.62 -3.16 25.95
CA LEU A 34 -10.50 -2.80 25.08
C LEU A 34 -9.62 -1.76 25.77
N VAL A 35 -8.31 -2.01 25.79
CA VAL A 35 -7.34 -1.16 26.46
C VAL A 35 -6.44 -0.50 25.41
N TYR A 36 -6.36 0.82 25.49
CA TYR A 36 -5.65 1.65 24.50
C TYR A 36 -4.55 2.48 25.15
N ARG A 37 -3.51 2.72 24.38
CA ARG A 37 -2.63 3.88 24.65
C ARG A 37 -3.40 5.16 24.32
N PRO A 38 -3.34 6.24 25.13
CA PRO A 38 -4.17 7.43 24.96
C PRO A 38 -4.09 8.07 23.55
N ARG A 39 -2.91 8.04 22.92
CA ARG A 39 -2.72 8.59 21.58
C ARG A 39 -3.55 7.85 20.51
N PHE A 40 -3.62 6.52 20.58
CA PHE A 40 -4.38 5.72 19.62
C PHE A 40 -5.88 5.81 19.86
N TYR A 41 -6.31 5.81 21.12
CA TYR A 41 -7.71 6.05 21.48
C TYR A 41 -8.22 7.38 20.93
N LYS A 42 -7.44 8.47 21.12
CA LYS A 42 -7.79 9.78 20.59
C LYS A 42 -7.79 9.81 19.06
N ALA A 43 -6.81 9.20 18.42
CA ALA A 43 -6.72 9.16 16.96
C ALA A 43 -7.91 8.42 16.35
N GLU A 44 -8.26 7.24 16.88
CA GLU A 44 -9.40 6.45 16.40
C GLU A 44 -10.73 7.23 16.53
N ARG A 45 -10.97 7.86 17.67
CA ARG A 45 -12.14 8.71 17.85
C ARG A 45 -12.19 9.89 16.90
N ARG A 46 -11.06 10.57 16.68
CA ARG A 46 -10.99 11.68 15.72
C ARG A 46 -11.21 11.24 14.29
N VAL A 47 -10.71 10.04 13.92
CA VAL A 47 -11.03 9.44 12.60
C VAL A 47 -12.54 9.33 12.43
N ALA A 48 -13.26 8.75 13.39
CA ALA A 48 -14.70 8.63 13.34
C ALA A 48 -15.40 10.01 13.31
N GLU A 49 -15.03 10.93 14.19
CA GLU A 49 -15.59 12.28 14.27
C GLU A 49 -15.39 13.06 12.94
N ASN A 50 -14.23 12.95 12.32
CA ASN A 50 -13.92 13.60 11.03
C ASN A 50 -14.68 12.97 9.85
N ILE A 51 -14.83 11.64 9.82
CA ILE A 51 -15.67 10.97 8.81
C ILE A 51 -17.12 11.45 8.95
N PHE A 52 -17.67 11.52 10.15
CA PHE A 52 -19.02 12.07 10.37
C PHE A 52 -19.13 13.55 9.97
N ARG A 53 -18.11 14.35 10.26
CA ARG A 53 -18.04 15.76 9.84
C ARG A 53 -18.11 15.89 8.31
N ILE A 54 -17.35 15.08 7.59
CA ILE A 54 -17.34 15.09 6.13
C ILE A 54 -18.70 14.58 5.59
N LEU A 55 -19.24 13.49 6.09
CA LEU A 55 -20.50 12.90 5.64
C LEU A 55 -21.69 13.87 5.80
N ASN A 56 -21.76 14.60 6.92
CA ASN A 56 -22.90 15.45 7.27
C ASN A 56 -22.84 16.86 6.67
N SER A 57 -21.84 17.21 5.88
CA SER A 57 -21.77 18.50 5.20
C SER A 57 -22.10 18.38 3.71
N GLU A 58 -22.57 19.43 3.09
CA GLU A 58 -22.81 19.47 1.65
C GLU A 58 -21.49 19.40 0.86
N ALA A 59 -21.50 18.75 -0.29
CA ALA A 59 -20.34 18.70 -1.18
C ALA A 59 -20.21 20.00 -1.99
N TYR A 60 -18.98 20.41 -2.30
CA TYR A 60 -18.73 21.54 -3.21
C TYR A 60 -19.37 21.33 -4.58
N THR A 61 -19.33 20.10 -5.11
CA THR A 61 -19.89 19.77 -6.42
C THR A 61 -20.84 18.58 -6.29
N ASN A 62 -22.05 18.69 -6.87
CA ASN A 62 -23.06 17.64 -6.92
C ASN A 62 -23.16 17.06 -8.33
N PHE A 63 -23.34 15.72 -8.42
CA PHE A 63 -23.49 14.97 -9.67
C PHE A 63 -24.82 14.21 -9.72
N GLU A 64 -25.80 14.55 -8.88
CA GLU A 64 -27.08 13.83 -8.84
C GLU A 64 -27.75 13.79 -10.22
N GLY A 65 -28.13 12.58 -10.63
CA GLY A 65 -28.85 12.35 -11.89
C GLY A 65 -28.00 12.34 -13.16
N GLU A 66 -26.67 12.49 -13.06
CA GLU A 66 -25.78 12.64 -14.22
C GLU A 66 -25.16 11.33 -14.73
N PHE A 67 -25.87 10.24 -14.61
CA PHE A 67 -25.37 8.91 -15.04
C PHE A 67 -25.10 8.79 -16.55
N SER A 68 -25.71 9.65 -17.38
CA SER A 68 -25.44 9.71 -18.82
C SER A 68 -23.97 10.07 -19.12
N LEU A 69 -23.27 10.73 -18.20
CA LEU A 69 -21.86 11.05 -18.34
C LEU A 69 -21.00 9.78 -18.39
N ILE A 70 -21.43 8.69 -17.77
CA ILE A 70 -20.68 7.42 -17.77
C ILE A 70 -20.64 6.85 -19.19
N GLU A 71 -21.77 6.82 -19.89
CA GLU A 71 -21.84 6.31 -21.26
C GLU A 71 -21.07 7.20 -22.26
N GLU A 72 -21.08 8.50 -22.01
CA GLU A 72 -20.28 9.45 -22.80
C GLU A 72 -18.78 9.20 -22.60
N GLN A 73 -18.37 9.02 -21.35
CA GLN A 73 -16.97 8.73 -21.01
C GLN A 73 -16.52 7.35 -21.54
N GLU A 74 -17.36 6.33 -21.47
CA GLU A 74 -17.11 5.01 -22.08
C GLU A 74 -16.81 5.13 -23.59
N ARG A 75 -17.62 5.90 -24.30
CA ARG A 75 -17.44 6.16 -25.75
C ARG A 75 -16.16 6.94 -26.02
N LYS A 76 -15.86 7.96 -25.21
CA LYS A 76 -14.65 8.81 -25.34
C LYS A 76 -13.36 8.04 -25.11
N VAL A 77 -13.35 7.14 -24.13
CA VAL A 77 -12.16 6.36 -23.76
C VAL A 77 -12.05 5.05 -24.56
N GLY A 78 -13.14 4.62 -25.20
CA GLY A 78 -13.22 3.31 -25.89
C GLY A 78 -13.17 2.13 -24.93
N LEU A 79 -13.58 2.33 -23.67
CA LEU A 79 -13.58 1.32 -22.62
C LEU A 79 -15.01 1.13 -22.11
N LYS A 80 -15.49 -0.12 -22.13
CA LYS A 80 -16.76 -0.48 -21.51
C LYS A 80 -16.52 -1.05 -20.12
N LEU A 81 -17.13 -0.44 -19.12
CA LEU A 81 -17.07 -0.92 -17.74
C LEU A 81 -17.90 -2.19 -17.56
N ASP A 82 -17.46 -3.10 -16.71
CA ASP A 82 -18.34 -4.18 -16.24
C ASP A 82 -19.37 -3.64 -15.25
N PRO A 83 -20.43 -4.45 -14.94
CA PRO A 83 -21.51 -3.96 -14.07
C PRO A 83 -21.05 -3.45 -12.72
N VAL A 84 -20.09 -4.11 -12.07
CA VAL A 84 -19.61 -3.71 -10.73
C VAL A 84 -18.69 -2.47 -10.82
N GLN A 85 -17.89 -2.36 -11.89
CA GLN A 85 -17.12 -1.15 -12.15
C GLN A 85 -18.03 0.04 -12.41
N LYS A 86 -19.13 -0.16 -13.17
CA LYS A 86 -20.12 0.87 -13.41
C LYS A 86 -20.80 1.30 -12.11
N GLU A 87 -21.17 0.35 -11.24
CA GLU A 87 -21.70 0.62 -9.90
C GLU A 87 -20.73 1.47 -9.08
N ALA A 88 -19.41 1.17 -9.11
CA ALA A 88 -18.41 1.95 -8.39
C ALA A 88 -18.33 3.40 -8.89
N VAL A 89 -18.43 3.63 -10.19
CA VAL A 89 -18.45 4.97 -10.77
C VAL A 89 -19.76 5.70 -10.44
N GLU A 90 -20.91 5.02 -10.53
CA GLU A 90 -22.21 5.57 -10.12
C GLU A 90 -22.21 5.97 -8.65
N ALA A 91 -21.72 5.09 -7.77
CA ALA A 91 -21.57 5.39 -6.34
C ALA A 91 -20.66 6.58 -6.09
N ALA A 92 -19.56 6.74 -6.85
CA ALA A 92 -18.67 7.89 -6.72
C ALA A 92 -19.33 9.23 -7.12
N LEU A 93 -20.31 9.19 -8.04
CA LEU A 93 -21.11 10.38 -8.36
C LEU A 93 -22.15 10.69 -7.28
N GLN A 94 -22.80 9.65 -6.74
CA GLN A 94 -23.86 9.79 -5.75
C GLN A 94 -23.35 10.16 -4.35
N HIS A 95 -22.32 9.46 -3.90
CA HIS A 95 -21.86 9.55 -2.51
C HIS A 95 -20.66 10.49 -2.36
N LYS A 96 -20.67 11.25 -1.29
CA LYS A 96 -19.59 12.18 -0.97
C LYS A 96 -18.37 11.46 -0.40
N VAL A 97 -18.59 10.43 0.40
CA VAL A 97 -17.55 9.50 0.88
C VAL A 97 -17.87 8.12 0.36
N LEU A 98 -16.88 7.46 -0.23
CA LEU A 98 -17.02 6.14 -0.83
C LEU A 98 -15.77 5.29 -0.57
N ILE A 99 -15.98 4.02 -0.29
CA ILE A 99 -14.92 3.02 -0.27
C ILE A 99 -15.04 2.10 -1.49
N ILE A 100 -13.93 1.92 -2.22
CA ILE A 100 -13.82 0.96 -3.31
C ILE A 100 -12.75 -0.05 -2.92
N THR A 101 -13.13 -1.30 -2.70
CA THR A 101 -12.20 -2.36 -2.32
C THR A 101 -12.23 -3.51 -3.32
N GLY A 102 -11.10 -4.19 -3.48
CA GLY A 102 -10.99 -5.35 -4.35
C GLY A 102 -9.58 -5.87 -4.46
N GLY A 103 -9.43 -7.13 -4.81
CA GLY A 103 -8.15 -7.81 -4.94
C GLY A 103 -7.29 -7.34 -6.13
N PRO A 104 -6.13 -7.97 -6.34
CA PRO A 104 -5.29 -7.70 -7.49
C PRO A 104 -6.03 -8.06 -8.81
N GLY A 105 -5.85 -7.24 -9.84
CA GLY A 105 -6.44 -7.49 -11.17
C GLY A 105 -7.93 -7.19 -11.31
N THR A 106 -8.59 -6.59 -10.30
CA THR A 106 -10.01 -6.21 -10.35
C THR A 106 -10.29 -4.86 -11.01
N GLY A 107 -9.23 -4.16 -11.46
CA GLY A 107 -9.37 -2.91 -12.21
C GLY A 107 -9.53 -1.65 -11.38
N LYS A 108 -9.17 -1.64 -10.09
CA LYS A 108 -9.22 -0.44 -9.22
C LYS A 108 -8.63 0.81 -9.90
N THR A 109 -7.41 0.72 -10.41
CA THR A 109 -6.73 1.85 -11.06
C THR A 109 -7.43 2.30 -12.34
N THR A 110 -8.03 1.36 -13.09
CA THR A 110 -8.85 1.67 -14.28
C THR A 110 -10.06 2.50 -13.90
N ILE A 111 -10.74 2.14 -12.80
CA ILE A 111 -11.90 2.89 -12.29
C ILE A 111 -11.46 4.29 -11.83
N VAL A 112 -10.33 4.41 -11.09
CA VAL A 112 -9.80 5.72 -10.67
C VAL A 112 -9.54 6.60 -11.89
N ARG A 113 -8.87 6.07 -12.94
CA ARG A 113 -8.62 6.81 -14.18
C ARG A 113 -9.93 7.22 -14.87
N PHE A 114 -10.93 6.33 -14.88
CA PHE A 114 -12.23 6.61 -15.46
C PHE A 114 -12.96 7.73 -14.71
N MET A 115 -13.03 7.64 -13.37
CA MET A 115 -13.62 8.67 -12.51
C MET A 115 -12.95 10.03 -12.68
N LEU A 116 -11.61 10.06 -12.75
CA LEU A 116 -10.88 11.31 -13.01
C LEU A 116 -11.28 11.95 -14.33
N GLY A 117 -11.38 11.16 -15.42
CA GLY A 117 -11.80 11.66 -16.72
C GLY A 117 -13.23 12.23 -16.73
N LEU A 118 -14.09 11.67 -15.89
CA LEU A 118 -15.48 12.07 -15.76
C LEU A 118 -15.67 13.31 -14.86
N MET A 119 -14.96 13.37 -13.72
CA MET A 119 -15.16 14.39 -12.70
C MET A 119 -14.32 15.67 -12.94
N ARG A 120 -13.13 15.54 -13.55
CA ARG A 120 -12.19 16.65 -13.78
C ARG A 120 -12.77 17.87 -14.51
N PRO A 121 -13.71 17.74 -15.47
CA PRO A 121 -14.30 18.91 -16.12
C PRO A 121 -15.12 19.78 -15.18
N ARG A 122 -15.54 19.28 -14.01
CA ARG A 122 -16.41 19.97 -13.04
C ARG A 122 -15.77 20.24 -11.70
N ILE A 123 -14.76 19.47 -11.35
CA ILE A 123 -14.00 19.63 -10.11
C ILE A 123 -12.62 20.19 -10.47
N PRO A 124 -12.36 21.45 -10.17
CA PRO A 124 -11.11 22.11 -10.55
C PRO A 124 -9.91 21.62 -9.73
N SER A 125 -10.16 21.18 -8.50
CA SER A 125 -9.10 20.78 -7.58
C SER A 125 -9.26 19.32 -7.11
N ILE A 126 -8.44 18.42 -7.67
CA ILE A 126 -8.43 17.00 -7.35
C ILE A 126 -7.07 16.62 -6.77
N GLY A 127 -7.08 16.00 -5.59
CA GLY A 127 -5.91 15.42 -4.95
C GLY A 127 -5.89 13.90 -5.08
N LEU A 128 -4.79 13.37 -5.63
CA LEU A 128 -4.49 11.95 -5.64
C LEU A 128 -3.37 11.68 -4.67
N ALA A 129 -3.54 10.72 -3.77
CA ALA A 129 -2.49 10.37 -2.84
C ALA A 129 -2.45 8.88 -2.51
N ALA A 130 -1.28 8.45 -2.04
CA ALA A 130 -1.04 7.10 -1.55
C ALA A 130 -0.12 7.12 -0.32
N PRO A 131 -0.07 6.06 0.49
CA PRO A 131 0.82 6.01 1.66
C PRO A 131 2.31 5.97 1.31
N THR A 132 2.69 5.48 0.13
CA THR A 132 4.08 5.33 -0.28
C THR A 132 4.38 6.05 -1.59
N GLY A 133 5.66 6.46 -1.80
CA GLY A 133 6.12 7.10 -3.04
C GLY A 133 5.90 6.20 -4.26
N ARG A 134 6.20 4.91 -4.13
CA ARG A 134 6.01 3.93 -5.22
C ARG A 134 4.54 3.78 -5.63
N ALA A 135 3.62 3.78 -4.67
CA ALA A 135 2.19 3.73 -4.97
C ALA A 135 1.73 5.02 -5.66
N ALA A 136 2.17 6.19 -5.18
CA ALA A 136 1.86 7.48 -5.79
C ALA A 136 2.40 7.56 -7.24
N LYS A 137 3.64 7.11 -7.48
CA LYS A 137 4.24 7.03 -8.84
C LYS A 137 3.38 6.15 -9.75
N ARG A 138 2.98 4.96 -9.29
CA ARG A 138 2.14 4.03 -10.05
C ARG A 138 0.78 4.65 -10.43
N ILE A 139 0.16 5.40 -9.51
CA ILE A 139 -1.08 6.12 -9.81
C ILE A 139 -0.82 7.16 -10.90
N THR A 140 0.24 7.95 -10.79
CA THR A 140 0.61 8.97 -11.77
C THR A 140 0.79 8.34 -13.16
N GLU A 141 1.57 7.27 -13.27
CA GLU A 141 1.82 6.56 -14.53
C GLU A 141 0.54 6.00 -15.17
N THR A 142 -0.34 5.42 -14.36
CA THR A 142 -1.54 4.73 -14.86
C THR A 142 -2.70 5.67 -15.13
N THR A 143 -2.81 6.78 -14.41
CA THR A 143 -3.90 7.75 -14.56
C THR A 143 -3.53 8.94 -15.43
N GLY A 144 -2.25 9.23 -15.60
CA GLY A 144 -1.75 10.45 -16.22
C GLY A 144 -2.00 11.71 -15.39
N ALA A 145 -2.38 11.57 -14.11
CA ALA A 145 -2.63 12.67 -13.20
C ALA A 145 -1.62 12.63 -12.04
N ALA A 146 -1.04 13.77 -11.69
CA ALA A 146 -0.05 13.86 -10.63
C ALA A 146 -0.62 13.38 -9.30
N ALA A 147 0.05 12.39 -8.70
CA ALA A 147 -0.25 11.89 -7.37
C ALA A 147 0.94 12.13 -6.44
N SER A 148 0.70 12.23 -5.15
CA SER A 148 1.74 12.42 -4.15
C SER A 148 1.60 11.43 -3.00
N THR A 149 2.60 11.36 -2.13
CA THR A 149 2.38 10.68 -0.85
C THR A 149 1.45 11.49 0.05
N ILE A 150 0.73 10.81 0.96
CA ILE A 150 -0.10 11.49 1.96
C ILE A 150 0.77 12.46 2.77
N HIS A 151 1.98 12.08 3.13
CA HIS A 151 2.92 12.94 3.85
C HIS A 151 3.24 14.23 3.07
N ARG A 152 3.45 14.14 1.76
CA ARG A 152 3.70 15.32 0.91
C ARG A 152 2.43 16.17 0.76
N LEU A 153 1.28 15.53 0.61
CA LEU A 153 -0.01 16.24 0.54
C LEU A 153 -0.27 17.04 1.82
N LEU A 154 0.10 16.49 2.98
CA LEU A 154 -0.02 17.14 4.28
C LEU A 154 1.15 18.10 4.59
N GLU A 155 2.08 18.32 3.66
CA GLU A 155 3.24 19.18 3.83
C GLU A 155 4.05 18.83 5.09
N ALA A 156 4.42 17.53 5.19
CA ALA A 156 5.19 17.03 6.33
C ALA A 156 6.56 17.71 6.46
N SER A 157 6.90 18.12 7.66
CA SER A 157 8.15 18.76 8.03
C SER A 157 8.72 18.18 9.32
N ASN A 158 9.90 18.64 9.75
CA ASN A 158 10.48 18.27 11.05
C ASN A 158 9.62 18.74 12.25
N MET A 159 8.71 19.68 12.04
CA MET A 159 7.78 20.20 13.05
C MET A 159 6.41 19.51 13.04
N GLY A 160 6.20 18.55 12.17
CA GLY A 160 4.92 17.87 11.95
C GLY A 160 4.30 18.21 10.60
N PHE A 161 3.00 17.96 10.48
CA PHE A 161 2.22 18.30 9.30
C PHE A 161 1.80 19.76 9.33
N GLN A 162 1.87 20.45 8.16
CA GLN A 162 1.47 21.86 8.03
C GLN A 162 -0.01 21.99 7.66
N ARG A 163 -0.61 20.92 7.09
CA ARG A 163 -2.02 20.86 6.75
C ARG A 163 -2.78 20.18 7.87
N ASP A 164 -3.79 20.87 8.37
CA ASP A 164 -4.65 20.45 9.46
C ASP A 164 -6.03 21.15 9.37
N ARG A 165 -6.79 21.21 10.45
CA ARG A 165 -8.11 21.82 10.48
C ARG A 165 -8.09 23.36 10.36
N GLU A 166 -7.01 24.00 10.80
CA GLU A 166 -6.83 25.47 10.72
C GLU A 166 -6.26 25.90 9.37
N ASN A 167 -5.50 24.99 8.73
CA ASN A 167 -4.92 25.15 7.41
C ASN A 167 -5.28 23.94 6.52
N PRO A 168 -6.56 23.79 6.10
CA PRO A 168 -7.02 22.58 5.42
C PRO A 168 -6.45 22.47 4.00
N LEU A 169 -6.63 21.29 3.44
CA LEU A 169 -6.34 21.02 2.04
C LEU A 169 -7.27 21.81 1.12
N ASP A 170 -6.80 22.11 -0.10
CA ASP A 170 -7.53 22.95 -1.07
C ASP A 170 -8.38 22.11 -2.06
N GLN A 171 -8.33 20.77 -1.94
CA GLN A 171 -8.93 19.84 -2.90
C GLN A 171 -10.42 19.63 -2.62
N GLU A 172 -11.23 19.76 -3.68
CA GLU A 172 -12.66 19.43 -3.64
C GLU A 172 -12.95 17.94 -3.74
N LEU A 173 -12.05 17.19 -4.39
CA LEU A 173 -12.06 15.73 -4.44
C LEU A 173 -10.70 15.19 -4.02
N LEU A 174 -10.71 14.26 -3.09
CA LEU A 174 -9.54 13.53 -2.64
C LEU A 174 -9.74 12.03 -2.92
N ILE A 175 -8.78 11.43 -3.59
CA ILE A 175 -8.74 9.98 -3.83
C ILE A 175 -7.48 9.42 -3.19
N LEU A 176 -7.65 8.54 -2.20
CA LEU A 176 -6.56 7.80 -1.59
C LEU A 176 -6.52 6.38 -2.15
N ASP A 177 -5.40 5.98 -2.70
CA ASP A 177 -5.16 4.59 -3.12
C ASP A 177 -4.27 3.87 -2.09
N GLU A 178 -4.27 2.52 -2.13
CA GLU A 178 -3.59 1.65 -1.18
C GLU A 178 -3.95 1.98 0.29
N THR A 179 -5.24 2.29 0.54
CA THR A 179 -5.74 2.72 1.85
C THR A 179 -5.55 1.67 2.94
N SER A 180 -5.45 0.38 2.58
CA SER A 180 -5.15 -0.73 3.52
C SER A 180 -3.81 -0.56 4.26
N MET A 181 -2.86 0.20 3.69
CA MET A 181 -1.55 0.47 4.29
C MET A 181 -1.54 1.69 5.22
N ILE A 182 -2.66 2.40 5.38
CA ILE A 182 -2.76 3.62 6.20
C ILE A 182 -3.11 3.23 7.62
N ASP A 183 -2.26 3.61 8.59
CA ASP A 183 -2.54 3.39 10.01
C ASP A 183 -3.48 4.47 10.59
N THR A 184 -4.00 4.22 11.80
CA THR A 184 -4.92 5.13 12.48
C THR A 184 -4.33 6.53 12.66
N THR A 185 -3.04 6.63 12.94
CA THR A 185 -2.40 7.93 13.18
C THR A 185 -2.30 8.77 11.91
N LEU A 186 -1.89 8.15 10.80
CA LEU A 186 -1.80 8.85 9.51
C LEU A 186 -3.18 9.22 8.96
N MET A 187 -4.17 8.34 9.13
CA MET A 187 -5.56 8.63 8.75
C MET A 187 -6.15 9.79 9.56
N ASP A 188 -5.86 9.84 10.86
CA ASP A 188 -6.28 10.92 11.75
C ASP A 188 -5.75 12.28 11.25
N TYR A 189 -4.45 12.41 11.03
CA TYR A 189 -3.87 13.64 10.47
C TYR A 189 -4.42 14.01 9.09
N PHE A 190 -4.61 13.00 8.24
CA PHE A 190 -5.18 13.25 6.92
C PHE A 190 -6.60 13.80 7.01
N LEU A 191 -7.47 13.16 7.77
CA LEU A 191 -8.87 13.57 7.90
C LEU A 191 -9.05 14.92 8.61
N GLU A 192 -8.15 15.29 9.53
CA GLU A 192 -8.10 16.64 10.13
C GLU A 192 -7.91 17.71 9.05
N ALA A 193 -7.05 17.44 8.06
CA ALA A 193 -6.76 18.37 6.97
C ALA A 193 -7.83 18.40 5.87
N VAL A 194 -8.69 17.39 5.76
CA VAL A 194 -9.74 17.31 4.72
C VAL A 194 -10.84 18.34 4.99
N PRO A 195 -11.16 19.26 4.04
CA PRO A 195 -12.29 20.18 4.17
C PRO A 195 -13.61 19.43 4.31
N SER A 196 -14.53 19.96 5.11
CA SER A 196 -15.82 19.30 5.35
C SER A 196 -16.64 19.11 4.06
N ALA A 197 -16.51 20.01 3.09
CA ALA A 197 -17.25 19.96 1.83
C ALA A 197 -16.56 19.13 0.72
N SER A 198 -15.36 18.61 0.96
CA SER A 198 -14.65 17.77 -0.03
C SER A 198 -15.30 16.39 -0.17
N ARG A 199 -15.21 15.85 -1.38
CA ARG A 199 -15.49 14.43 -1.65
C ARG A 199 -14.26 13.59 -1.32
N LEU A 200 -14.48 12.40 -0.76
CA LEU A 200 -13.42 11.48 -0.37
C LEU A 200 -13.68 10.09 -0.92
N ILE A 201 -12.76 9.58 -1.74
CA ILE A 201 -12.81 8.21 -2.25
C ILE A 201 -11.61 7.44 -1.70
N LEU A 202 -11.87 6.39 -0.95
CA LEU A 202 -10.88 5.50 -0.39
C LEU A 202 -10.80 4.24 -1.25
N VAL A 203 -9.64 3.99 -1.86
CA VAL A 203 -9.42 2.83 -2.72
C VAL A 203 -8.38 1.94 -2.05
N GLY A 204 -8.63 0.65 -1.98
CA GLY A 204 -7.69 -0.28 -1.35
C GLY A 204 -8.06 -1.73 -1.55
N ASP A 205 -7.31 -2.59 -0.91
CA ASP A 205 -7.56 -4.03 -0.88
C ASP A 205 -7.57 -4.48 0.59
N VAL A 206 -8.78 -4.69 1.12
CA VAL A 206 -8.96 -5.06 2.54
C VAL A 206 -8.33 -6.41 2.90
N ASP A 207 -8.05 -7.25 1.91
CA ASP A 207 -7.46 -8.57 2.09
C ASP A 207 -5.92 -8.56 1.99
N GLN A 208 -5.31 -7.41 1.66
CA GLN A 208 -3.86 -7.23 1.71
C GLN A 208 -3.36 -7.09 3.15
N LEU A 209 -2.04 -7.15 3.32
CA LEU A 209 -1.43 -6.93 4.62
C LEU A 209 -1.84 -5.56 5.18
N PRO A 210 -2.21 -5.51 6.47
CA PRO A 210 -2.56 -4.25 7.11
C PRO A 210 -1.35 -3.32 7.23
N SER A 211 -1.61 -2.09 7.67
CA SER A 211 -0.57 -1.10 7.97
C SER A 211 0.46 -1.65 8.96
N VAL A 212 1.71 -1.18 8.86
CA VAL A 212 2.77 -1.48 9.85
C VAL A 212 2.49 -0.77 11.18
N GLY A 213 1.86 0.40 11.14
CA GLY A 213 1.38 1.12 12.32
C GLY A 213 0.09 0.51 12.87
N ALA A 214 -0.35 1.01 14.03
CA ALA A 214 -1.53 0.50 14.71
C ALA A 214 -2.84 0.84 13.97
N GLY A 215 -3.75 -0.12 13.93
CA GLY A 215 -5.11 0.00 13.39
C GLY A 215 -5.29 -0.59 12.00
N ALA A 216 -6.51 -1.03 11.72
CA ALA A 216 -6.94 -1.58 10.44
C ALA A 216 -8.02 -0.68 9.79
N VAL A 217 -7.70 0.60 9.63
CA VAL A 217 -8.66 1.68 9.37
C VAL A 217 -9.61 1.38 8.20
N LEU A 218 -9.10 0.84 7.09
CA LEU A 218 -9.95 0.51 5.94
C LEU A 218 -10.98 -0.57 6.31
N LEU A 219 -10.57 -1.61 7.03
CA LEU A 219 -11.46 -2.68 7.51
C LEU A 219 -12.49 -2.13 8.48
N ASP A 220 -12.04 -1.37 9.49
CA ASP A 220 -12.89 -0.78 10.51
C ASP A 220 -13.97 0.14 9.90
N LEU A 221 -13.60 0.96 8.91
CA LEU A 221 -14.54 1.81 8.18
C LEU A 221 -15.55 1.00 7.36
N ILE A 222 -15.13 -0.12 6.75
CA ILE A 222 -16.02 -1.04 6.03
C ILE A 222 -17.01 -1.71 7.00
N GLU A 223 -16.51 -2.23 8.12
CA GLU A 223 -17.31 -2.94 9.14
C GLU A 223 -18.28 -2.02 9.87
N SER A 224 -17.95 -0.74 9.98
CA SER A 224 -18.87 0.25 10.58
C SER A 224 -20.21 0.39 9.83
N GLY A 225 -20.28 -0.02 8.56
CA GLY A 225 -21.46 0.13 7.72
C GLY A 225 -21.91 1.58 7.46
N THR A 226 -21.10 2.57 7.88
CA THR A 226 -21.46 4.00 7.80
C THR A 226 -21.18 4.60 6.43
N ILE A 227 -20.17 4.10 5.74
CA ILE A 227 -19.73 4.57 4.42
C ILE A 227 -20.16 3.56 3.37
N PRO A 228 -20.73 4.00 2.23
CA PRO A 228 -21.00 3.12 1.08
C PRO A 228 -19.73 2.42 0.62
N VAL A 229 -19.84 1.11 0.35
CA VAL A 229 -18.73 0.26 -0.06
C VAL A 229 -19.07 -0.46 -1.36
N VAL A 230 -18.22 -0.34 -2.38
CA VAL A 230 -18.30 -1.17 -3.57
C VAL A 230 -17.15 -2.17 -3.58
N ARG A 231 -17.48 -3.46 -3.70
CA ARG A 231 -16.51 -4.56 -3.72
C ARG A 231 -16.31 -5.07 -5.15
N LEU A 232 -15.10 -4.94 -5.65
CA LEU A 232 -14.70 -5.40 -6.97
C LEU A 232 -14.22 -6.86 -6.87
N ASP A 233 -15.11 -7.79 -7.10
CA ASP A 233 -14.83 -9.23 -6.99
C ASP A 233 -14.53 -9.90 -8.34
N HIS A 234 -14.81 -9.19 -9.46
CA HIS A 234 -14.60 -9.72 -10.80
C HIS A 234 -13.12 -9.61 -11.22
N ILE A 235 -12.50 -10.75 -11.53
CA ILE A 235 -11.15 -10.82 -12.08
C ILE A 235 -11.25 -10.73 -13.60
N PHE A 236 -10.63 -9.72 -14.21
CA PHE A 236 -10.64 -9.57 -15.65
C PHE A 236 -9.87 -10.70 -16.36
N ARG A 237 -10.30 -11.04 -17.58
CA ARG A 237 -9.78 -12.16 -18.36
C ARG A 237 -8.24 -12.17 -18.45
N GLN A 238 -7.60 -11.03 -18.67
CA GLN A 238 -6.15 -10.92 -18.69
C GLN A 238 -5.50 -11.25 -17.32
N ALA A 239 -6.18 -10.95 -16.23
CA ALA A 239 -5.73 -11.30 -14.88
C ALA A 239 -6.13 -12.73 -14.47
N ALA A 240 -7.19 -13.29 -15.08
CA ALA A 240 -7.62 -14.67 -14.85
C ALA A 240 -6.65 -15.70 -15.47
N ASP A 241 -5.87 -15.32 -16.49
CA ASP A 241 -4.82 -16.14 -17.07
C ASP A 241 -3.52 -16.10 -16.24
N SER A 242 -3.39 -15.13 -15.33
CA SER A 242 -2.25 -14.99 -14.40
C SER A 242 -2.38 -15.93 -13.20
N PHE A 243 -1.43 -16.85 -13.07
CA PHE A 243 -1.36 -17.75 -11.90
C PHE A 243 -1.08 -16.99 -10.60
N ILE A 244 -0.36 -15.87 -10.66
CA ILE A 244 -0.16 -14.99 -9.50
C ILE A 244 -1.51 -14.51 -9.00
N THR A 245 -2.36 -13.98 -9.88
CA THR A 245 -3.68 -13.47 -9.52
C THR A 245 -4.61 -14.57 -9.01
N VAL A 246 -4.70 -15.70 -9.72
CA VAL A 246 -5.54 -16.85 -9.33
C VAL A 246 -5.13 -17.37 -7.95
N ASN A 247 -3.83 -17.56 -7.71
CA ASN A 247 -3.33 -18.05 -6.44
C ASN A 247 -3.47 -17.02 -5.30
N ALA A 248 -3.33 -15.74 -5.58
CA ALA A 248 -3.62 -14.69 -4.58
C ALA A 248 -5.07 -14.75 -4.10
N HIS A 249 -6.03 -14.93 -5.01
CA HIS A 249 -7.44 -15.10 -4.64
C HIS A 249 -7.73 -16.41 -3.88
N LYS A 250 -7.03 -17.50 -4.20
CA LYS A 250 -7.13 -18.75 -3.41
C LYS A 250 -6.63 -18.55 -1.99
N VAL A 251 -5.44 -17.94 -1.82
CA VAL A 251 -4.89 -17.64 -0.49
C VAL A 251 -5.84 -16.75 0.32
N ARG A 252 -6.43 -15.74 -0.30
CA ARG A 252 -7.45 -14.87 0.32
C ARG A 252 -8.64 -15.67 0.88
N ARG A 253 -9.06 -16.75 0.20
CA ARG A 253 -10.15 -17.63 0.63
C ARG A 253 -9.71 -18.71 1.63
N GLY A 254 -8.45 -18.70 2.04
CA GLY A 254 -7.88 -19.79 2.86
C GLY A 254 -7.64 -21.09 2.10
N GLU A 255 -7.70 -21.06 0.76
CA GLU A 255 -7.46 -22.21 -0.10
C GLU A 255 -5.98 -22.39 -0.38
N VAL A 256 -5.57 -23.63 -0.64
CA VAL A 256 -4.18 -23.93 -1.04
C VAL A 256 -3.94 -23.42 -2.45
N PRO A 257 -2.81 -22.71 -2.70
CA PRO A 257 -2.43 -22.28 -4.04
C PRO A 257 -2.35 -23.47 -5.02
N ASP A 258 -2.68 -23.20 -6.28
CA ASP A 258 -2.64 -24.20 -7.34
C ASP A 258 -1.23 -24.29 -7.93
N PHE A 259 -0.63 -25.48 -7.79
CA PHE A 259 0.67 -25.81 -8.35
C PHE A 259 0.59 -26.85 -9.49
N SER A 260 -0.62 -27.18 -9.96
CA SER A 260 -0.87 -28.32 -10.87
C SER A 260 -0.19 -28.17 -12.24
N ARG A 261 -0.10 -26.95 -12.78
CA ARG A 261 0.58 -26.71 -14.07
C ARG A 261 2.10 -26.83 -13.99
N LEU A 262 2.70 -26.79 -12.78
CA LEU A 262 4.14 -26.96 -12.60
C LEU A 262 4.59 -28.41 -12.77
N ILE A 263 3.67 -29.36 -12.80
CA ILE A 263 3.96 -30.83 -12.80
C ILE A 263 3.92 -31.41 -14.22
N GLN A 264 3.35 -30.70 -15.20
CA GLN A 264 3.28 -31.20 -16.59
C GLN A 264 4.63 -31.06 -17.29
N LYS A 265 5.43 -32.10 -17.18
CA LYS A 265 6.82 -32.17 -17.67
C LYS A 265 6.98 -32.41 -19.19
N ASP A 266 5.92 -32.67 -19.95
CA ASP A 266 6.04 -33.35 -21.24
C ASP A 266 5.48 -32.64 -22.49
N ASN A 267 5.17 -31.34 -22.46
CA ASN A 267 4.77 -30.66 -23.70
C ASN A 267 5.79 -29.64 -24.17
N ALA A 268 6.18 -29.80 -25.43
CA ALA A 268 7.26 -29.13 -26.14
C ALA A 268 7.08 -27.62 -26.41
N GLU A 269 5.95 -27.03 -26.07
CA GLU A 269 5.71 -25.58 -26.08
C GLU A 269 5.66 -25.10 -24.62
N LYS A 270 6.82 -24.67 -24.12
CA LYS A 270 6.96 -24.11 -22.78
C LYS A 270 6.31 -22.73 -22.73
N GLU A 271 5.00 -22.68 -22.52
CA GLU A 271 4.36 -21.47 -22.04
C GLU A 271 5.08 -20.98 -20.78
N LEU A 272 5.55 -19.73 -20.79
CA LEU A 272 6.17 -19.11 -19.63
C LEU A 272 5.08 -18.88 -18.58
N LEU A 273 5.19 -19.59 -17.47
CA LEU A 273 4.32 -19.36 -16.31
C LEU A 273 4.81 -18.11 -15.57
N ASP A 274 3.90 -17.38 -14.97
CA ASP A 274 4.17 -16.22 -14.13
C ASP A 274 4.30 -16.57 -12.63
N PHE A 275 4.04 -17.84 -12.25
CA PHE A 275 4.10 -18.32 -10.88
C PHE A 275 4.79 -19.68 -10.82
N TYR A 276 5.79 -19.82 -9.95
CA TYR A 276 6.56 -21.05 -9.74
C TYR A 276 6.66 -21.38 -8.26
N PHE A 277 6.60 -22.66 -7.92
CA PHE A 277 6.81 -23.16 -6.57
C PHE A 277 7.95 -24.18 -6.53
N ILE A 278 8.96 -23.92 -5.71
CA ILE A 278 10.10 -24.82 -5.51
C ILE A 278 10.10 -25.29 -4.06
N LYS A 279 9.70 -26.53 -3.83
CA LYS A 279 9.66 -27.11 -2.50
C LYS A 279 11.07 -27.32 -1.95
N GLU A 280 11.35 -26.76 -0.79
CA GLU A 280 12.56 -27.01 0.00
C GLU A 280 12.27 -26.71 1.47
N SER A 281 12.82 -27.52 2.38
CA SER A 281 12.65 -27.37 3.83
C SER A 281 13.96 -27.10 4.56
N ASN A 282 15.10 -27.36 3.91
CA ASN A 282 16.41 -27.10 4.51
C ASN A 282 16.81 -25.64 4.27
N PRO A 283 17.05 -24.83 5.33
CA PRO A 283 17.33 -23.39 5.20
C PRO A 283 18.55 -23.08 4.33
N GLU A 284 19.63 -23.85 4.44
CA GLU A 284 20.85 -23.65 3.67
C GLU A 284 20.60 -23.87 2.17
N LYS A 285 19.86 -24.95 1.83
CA LYS A 285 19.47 -25.23 0.45
C LYS A 285 18.48 -24.22 -0.11
N ILE A 286 17.63 -23.61 0.74
CA ILE A 286 16.79 -22.50 0.32
C ILE A 286 17.66 -21.32 -0.14
N VAL A 287 18.69 -20.95 0.64
CA VAL A 287 19.62 -19.88 0.27
C VAL A 287 20.36 -20.20 -1.04
N GLU A 288 20.88 -21.43 -1.20
CA GLU A 288 21.53 -21.86 -2.44
C GLU A 288 20.59 -21.73 -3.65
N LYS A 289 19.34 -22.15 -3.51
CA LYS A 289 18.33 -22.05 -4.59
C LYS A 289 17.99 -20.58 -4.88
N ILE A 290 17.81 -19.74 -3.86
CA ILE A 290 17.58 -18.30 -4.05
C ILE A 290 18.75 -17.70 -4.83
N LEU A 291 19.99 -17.94 -4.43
CA LEU A 291 21.17 -17.45 -5.12
C LEU A 291 21.20 -17.92 -6.58
N LEU A 292 21.02 -19.20 -6.86
CA LEU A 292 21.01 -19.74 -8.20
C LEU A 292 19.92 -19.13 -9.08
N MET A 293 18.70 -18.97 -8.53
CA MET A 293 17.59 -18.42 -9.28
C MET A 293 17.81 -16.92 -9.57
N SER A 294 18.23 -16.14 -8.55
CA SER A 294 18.35 -14.70 -8.64
C SER A 294 19.57 -14.22 -9.43
N THR A 295 20.66 -15.00 -9.43
CA THR A 295 21.90 -14.54 -10.12
C THR A 295 22.09 -15.15 -11.50
N GLU A 296 21.44 -16.29 -11.79
CA GLU A 296 21.72 -17.04 -13.02
C GLU A 296 20.44 -17.37 -13.81
N ARG A 297 19.50 -18.16 -13.23
CA ARG A 297 18.42 -18.74 -14.02
C ARG A 297 17.35 -17.76 -14.45
N ILE A 298 16.86 -16.91 -13.52
CA ILE A 298 15.84 -15.91 -13.83
C ILE A 298 16.39 -14.82 -14.74
N PRO A 299 17.54 -14.18 -14.42
CA PRO A 299 18.14 -13.18 -15.31
C PRO A 299 18.37 -13.70 -16.73
N GLN A 300 18.97 -14.88 -16.89
CA GLN A 300 19.24 -15.46 -18.22
C GLN A 300 17.95 -15.83 -18.99
N ARG A 301 16.91 -16.28 -18.26
CA ARG A 301 15.68 -16.74 -18.93
C ARG A 301 14.80 -15.58 -19.39
N PHE A 302 14.78 -14.49 -18.65
CA PHE A 302 13.90 -13.35 -18.85
C PHE A 302 14.64 -12.09 -19.30
N GLU A 303 15.96 -12.19 -19.54
CA GLU A 303 16.81 -11.06 -19.97
C GLU A 303 16.76 -9.87 -19.00
N LEU A 304 16.81 -10.16 -17.67
CA LEU A 304 16.71 -9.18 -16.60
C LEU A 304 18.08 -8.82 -16.02
N ASP A 305 18.23 -7.57 -15.57
CA ASP A 305 19.34 -7.17 -14.70
C ASP A 305 19.18 -7.84 -13.32
N PRO A 306 20.14 -8.70 -12.90
CA PRO A 306 20.02 -9.43 -11.65
C PRO A 306 19.98 -8.54 -10.41
N ILE A 307 20.41 -7.28 -10.49
CA ILE A 307 20.41 -6.32 -9.38
C ILE A 307 19.15 -5.48 -9.40
N MET A 308 18.77 -4.89 -10.54
CA MET A 308 17.73 -3.87 -10.61
C MET A 308 16.32 -4.44 -10.85
N ASP A 309 16.20 -5.46 -11.74
CA ASP A 309 14.89 -5.82 -12.29
C ASP A 309 14.06 -6.76 -11.41
N PHE A 310 14.62 -7.34 -10.35
CA PHE A 310 13.82 -8.16 -9.45
C PHE A 310 14.19 -8.01 -7.96
N GLN A 311 13.35 -8.57 -7.09
CA GLN A 311 13.45 -8.45 -5.65
C GLN A 311 13.26 -9.80 -4.96
N VAL A 312 14.14 -10.11 -4.00
CA VAL A 312 13.95 -11.25 -3.09
C VAL A 312 13.18 -10.76 -1.87
N LEU A 313 12.06 -11.40 -1.56
CA LEU A 313 11.25 -11.13 -0.37
C LEU A 313 11.41 -12.27 0.64
N THR A 314 11.57 -11.93 1.90
CA THR A 314 11.63 -12.88 3.02
C THR A 314 10.85 -12.34 4.21
N PRO A 315 10.13 -13.19 4.96
CA PRO A 315 9.35 -12.75 6.12
C PRO A 315 10.22 -12.52 7.37
N MET A 316 11.53 -12.85 7.32
CA MET A 316 12.40 -12.78 8.48
C MET A 316 13.54 -11.78 8.25
N HIS A 317 13.90 -11.04 9.31
CA HIS A 317 15.06 -10.13 9.27
C HIS A 317 16.36 -10.85 9.64
N ARG A 318 16.32 -11.76 10.60
CA ARG A 318 17.48 -12.53 11.12
C ARG A 318 17.35 -14.00 10.75
N GLY A 319 18.46 -14.73 10.93
CA GLY A 319 18.55 -16.16 10.62
C GLY A 319 19.10 -16.46 9.21
N VAL A 320 19.23 -17.73 8.87
CA VAL A 320 19.84 -18.19 7.62
C VAL A 320 19.11 -17.68 6.39
N THR A 321 17.78 -17.68 6.42
CA THR A 321 16.92 -17.17 5.33
C THR A 321 16.45 -15.74 5.57
N GLY A 322 17.01 -15.04 6.56
CA GLY A 322 16.66 -13.65 6.88
C GLY A 322 17.29 -12.64 5.91
N SER A 323 16.68 -11.48 5.80
CA SER A 323 17.10 -10.44 4.84
C SER A 323 18.55 -9.99 5.02
N LEU A 324 19.07 -9.90 6.26
CA LEU A 324 20.48 -9.54 6.50
C LEU A 324 21.45 -10.55 5.87
N HIS A 325 21.19 -11.83 6.08
CA HIS A 325 22.04 -12.89 5.55
C HIS A 325 21.93 -13.00 4.02
N LEU A 326 20.71 -12.96 3.50
CA LEU A 326 20.44 -13.01 2.06
C LEU A 326 21.08 -11.82 1.32
N ASN A 327 20.95 -10.59 1.85
CA ASN A 327 21.55 -9.40 1.23
C ASN A 327 23.08 -9.55 1.12
N ARG A 328 23.74 -10.03 2.19
CA ARG A 328 25.18 -10.27 2.15
C ARG A 328 25.56 -11.31 1.11
N LYS A 329 24.83 -12.43 1.06
CA LYS A 329 25.10 -13.52 0.09
C LYS A 329 24.84 -13.11 -1.36
N LEU A 330 23.78 -12.36 -1.60
CA LEU A 330 23.47 -11.79 -2.92
C LEU A 330 24.54 -10.79 -3.33
N GLN A 331 24.96 -9.86 -2.45
CA GLN A 331 26.03 -8.91 -2.73
C GLN A 331 27.36 -9.61 -3.04
N GLU A 332 27.76 -10.62 -2.25
CA GLU A 332 28.97 -11.41 -2.48
C GLU A 332 28.95 -12.07 -3.89
N LYS A 333 27.78 -12.50 -4.36
CA LYS A 333 27.63 -13.19 -5.64
C LYS A 333 27.47 -12.24 -6.83
N MET A 334 26.71 -11.15 -6.68
CA MET A 334 26.36 -10.22 -7.77
C MET A 334 27.34 -9.06 -7.90
N ASN A 335 27.91 -8.60 -6.77
CA ASN A 335 28.82 -7.45 -6.72
C ASN A 335 29.99 -7.75 -5.78
N PRO A 336 30.87 -8.72 -6.12
CA PRO A 336 31.88 -9.26 -5.20
C PRO A 336 33.03 -8.29 -4.91
N ALA A 337 33.32 -7.31 -5.78
CA ALA A 337 34.46 -6.42 -5.67
C ALA A 337 34.06 -4.96 -5.93
N GLY A 338 34.82 -4.03 -5.36
CA GLY A 338 34.62 -2.58 -5.58
C GLY A 338 34.95 -1.73 -4.36
N ILE A 339 34.96 -0.43 -4.57
CA ILE A 339 35.08 0.54 -3.48
C ILE A 339 33.85 0.39 -2.58
N SER A 340 34.09 0.25 -1.30
CA SER A 340 33.02 -0.02 -0.32
C SER A 340 33.12 0.89 0.89
N LEU A 341 31.98 1.12 1.52
CA LEU A 341 31.80 1.79 2.81
C LEU A 341 31.12 0.83 3.78
N GLU A 342 31.70 0.68 4.95
CA GLU A 342 31.07 -0.05 6.04
C GLU A 342 30.34 0.90 6.99
N HIS A 343 29.07 0.63 7.26
CA HIS A 343 28.27 1.35 8.22
C HIS A 343 27.36 0.38 9.00
N ARG A 344 27.47 0.35 10.33
CA ARG A 344 26.63 -0.50 11.22
C ARG A 344 26.60 -1.98 10.79
N GLU A 345 27.78 -2.55 10.55
CA GLU A 345 27.94 -3.96 10.12
C GLU A 345 27.38 -4.29 8.71
N GLN A 346 26.96 -3.27 7.97
CA GLN A 346 26.56 -3.41 6.57
C GLN A 346 27.64 -2.83 5.66
N LEU A 347 27.93 -3.58 4.60
CA LEU A 347 28.89 -3.18 3.57
C LEU A 347 28.13 -2.69 2.34
N PHE A 348 28.42 -1.46 1.93
CA PHE A 348 27.85 -0.82 0.77
C PHE A 348 28.91 -0.71 -0.32
N ARG A 349 28.62 -1.12 -1.56
CA ARG A 349 29.52 -1.08 -2.69
C ARG A 349 28.92 -0.28 -3.85
N ILE A 350 29.79 0.34 -4.65
CA ILE A 350 29.35 0.95 -5.90
C ILE A 350 28.68 -0.13 -6.76
N GLY A 351 27.49 0.18 -7.27
CA GLY A 351 26.66 -0.75 -8.04
C GLY A 351 25.60 -1.48 -7.23
N ASP A 352 25.66 -1.45 -5.89
CA ASP A 352 24.60 -2.06 -5.09
C ASP A 352 23.25 -1.36 -5.27
N LYS A 353 22.20 -2.17 -5.25
CA LYS A 353 20.82 -1.69 -5.10
C LYS A 353 20.52 -1.45 -3.64
N VAL A 354 20.03 -0.29 -3.34
CA VAL A 354 19.68 0.14 -1.98
C VAL A 354 18.24 0.64 -1.92
N MET A 355 17.68 0.62 -0.71
CA MET A 355 16.34 1.14 -0.46
C MET A 355 16.42 2.19 0.64
N GLN A 356 15.81 3.33 0.40
CA GLN A 356 15.64 4.38 1.40
C GLN A 356 14.77 3.86 2.55
N GLN A 357 15.22 4.04 3.78
CA GLN A 357 14.50 3.52 4.97
C GLN A 357 13.69 4.59 5.69
N GLN A 358 13.98 5.87 5.44
CA GLN A 358 13.31 7.01 6.05
C GLN A 358 13.07 8.08 5.00
N ASN A 359 11.99 8.86 5.17
CA ASN A 359 11.74 9.98 4.28
C ASN A 359 12.81 11.06 4.45
N ASP A 360 13.36 11.54 3.35
CA ASP A 360 14.20 12.73 3.25
C ASP A 360 13.50 13.75 2.36
N TYR A 361 12.78 14.66 2.99
CA TYR A 361 11.95 15.64 2.29
C TYR A 361 12.79 16.69 1.55
N GLU A 362 14.00 16.98 2.02
CA GLU A 362 14.91 17.94 1.38
C GLU A 362 15.43 17.38 0.05
N LYS A 363 15.76 16.09 0.04
CA LYS A 363 16.25 15.39 -1.16
C LYS A 363 15.13 14.78 -2.00
N GLN A 364 13.88 14.89 -1.54
CA GLN A 364 12.70 14.28 -2.19
C GLN A 364 12.82 12.77 -2.39
N VAL A 365 13.43 12.08 -1.43
CA VAL A 365 13.56 10.62 -1.42
C VAL A 365 12.75 10.05 -0.26
N PHE A 366 11.94 9.05 -0.53
CA PHE A 366 10.96 8.54 0.43
C PHE A 366 11.27 7.11 0.85
N ASN A 367 10.74 6.71 1.99
CA ASN A 367 10.83 5.33 2.46
C ASN A 367 10.27 4.36 1.40
N GLY A 368 11.08 3.37 1.05
CA GLY A 368 10.77 2.39 0.00
C GLY A 368 11.33 2.73 -1.38
N ASP A 369 11.85 3.95 -1.61
CA ASP A 369 12.48 4.29 -2.87
C ASP A 369 13.75 3.46 -3.10
N LEU A 370 13.87 2.93 -4.30
CA LEU A 370 15.00 2.13 -4.72
C LEU A 370 16.01 2.98 -5.48
N GLY A 371 17.29 2.75 -5.23
CA GLY A 371 18.36 3.43 -5.93
C GLY A 371 19.58 2.54 -6.10
N ARG A 372 20.51 3.00 -6.92
CA ARG A 372 21.80 2.35 -7.16
C ARG A 372 22.92 3.22 -6.63
N ILE A 373 23.87 2.65 -5.90
CA ILE A 373 25.07 3.36 -5.45
C ILE A 373 25.96 3.63 -6.68
N VAL A 374 26.15 4.90 -7.01
CA VAL A 374 26.96 5.33 -8.16
C VAL A 374 28.36 5.82 -7.74
N ASN A 375 28.52 6.25 -6.49
CA ASN A 375 29.79 6.62 -5.94
C ASN A 375 29.86 6.37 -4.42
N CYS A 376 31.05 6.11 -3.94
CA CYS A 376 31.32 5.84 -2.53
C CYS A 376 32.65 6.47 -2.15
N ASP A 377 32.67 7.36 -1.17
CA ASP A 377 33.87 7.93 -0.60
C ASP A 377 34.09 7.43 0.84
N PRO A 378 35.03 6.48 1.05
CA PRO A 378 35.31 5.96 2.38
C PRO A 378 35.94 7.00 3.35
N LYS A 379 36.53 8.10 2.83
CA LYS A 379 37.18 9.12 3.64
C LYS A 379 36.17 10.08 4.25
N THR A 380 35.20 10.56 3.43
CA THR A 380 34.10 11.43 3.89
C THR A 380 32.96 10.65 4.48
N LYS A 381 32.92 9.32 4.27
CA LYS A 381 31.82 8.41 4.61
C LYS A 381 30.52 8.77 3.89
N GLU A 382 30.63 9.19 2.66
CA GLU A 382 29.49 9.58 1.82
C GLU A 382 29.19 8.51 0.77
N LEU A 383 27.90 8.28 0.55
CA LEU A 383 27.37 7.47 -0.53
C LEU A 383 26.55 8.36 -1.47
N HIS A 384 26.86 8.28 -2.76
CA HIS A 384 26.02 8.89 -3.78
C HIS A 384 25.12 7.81 -4.36
N VAL A 385 23.83 8.00 -4.20
CA VAL A 385 22.79 7.06 -4.68
C VAL A 385 22.01 7.72 -5.77
N GLN A 386 21.93 7.07 -6.91
CA GLN A 386 21.02 7.43 -7.98
C GLN A 386 19.70 6.71 -7.74
N PHE A 387 18.71 7.46 -7.31
CA PHE A 387 17.33 6.97 -7.24
C PHE A 387 16.72 7.05 -8.64
N GLU A 388 15.73 6.19 -8.91
CA GLU A 388 14.92 6.32 -10.12
C GLU A 388 14.20 7.67 -10.03
N GLN A 389 14.71 8.67 -10.73
CA GLN A 389 14.08 9.97 -10.79
C GLN A 389 12.80 9.89 -11.61
N GLU A 390 11.77 10.56 -11.13
CA GLU A 390 10.61 10.94 -11.94
C GLU A 390 11.10 11.72 -13.16
N ILE A 391 10.74 11.24 -14.34
CA ILE A 391 10.81 12.05 -15.57
C ILE A 391 9.58 12.95 -15.60
#